data_09957876a827a7e81ea2891f7f655e7c
#
_entry.id   09957876a827a7e81ea2891f7f655e7c
#
_cell.length_a   1.000
_cell.length_b   1.000
_cell.length_c   1.000
_cell.angle_alpha   90.00
_cell.angle_beta   90.00
_cell.angle_gamma   90.00
#
_symmetry.space_group_name_H-M   'P 1'
#
loop_
_entity.id
_entity.type
_entity.pdbx_description
1 polymer ?
#
loop_
_entity_poly.entity_id
_entity_poly.type
_entity_poly.pdbx_seq_one_letter_code
_entity_poly.pdbx_strand_id
1 'polypeptide(L)'
;MLGVIRQKMADRQLLLADVAHRKTLTSGKPRLGYIGALGDGNLGDEAMFTAAQLLYPEHQLVTLLSSWREAELASKGLSGPDFFQGVILGGGTLISPYWHPAIAHAQQQGCRSWTLGSGIGSSGFGDEAAVALDGWGDSLKQMSGVGLRGPRSLDTARNLGIGNAEQIGDLAAALTLDAPQQPHQRRKIVVNIAASAADNRLPQDIPALEAVTNYLSLADQFGDEVVGVAMHRTDGGPTRRVLDAAGLEHVSVQLPSDFAAFSKWVAGAHFTLSVRLHAAILAANLGIPSISLGYRDKNLDFMQSIGQERWHLPLETASLDQVTLAIKAMEAEALGLREDVHARMLAYRGQVGAYAARMVAS
;
A
#
# COMPACT_ATOMS: atom_id res chain seq x y z
N MET A 1 30.39 0.78 26.97
CA MET A 1 31.28 -0.16 26.25
C MET A 1 30.59 -1.50 25.91
N LEU A 2 30.00 -2.23 26.88
CA LEU A 2 29.31 -3.51 26.62
C LEU A 2 28.15 -3.44 25.59
N GLY A 3 27.36 -2.38 25.58
CA GLY A 3 26.27 -2.16 24.62
C GLY A 3 26.77 -2.04 23.16
N VAL A 4 27.85 -1.32 22.95
CA VAL A 4 28.46 -1.15 21.61
C VAL A 4 29.03 -2.46 21.09
N ILE A 5 29.62 -3.28 21.98
CA ILE A 5 30.16 -4.61 21.62
C ILE A 5 29.00 -5.55 21.23
N ARG A 6 27.90 -5.56 21.99
CA ARG A 6 26.71 -6.36 21.67
C ARG A 6 26.10 -5.96 20.34
N GLN A 7 25.97 -4.65 20.07
CA GLN A 7 25.45 -4.17 18.78
C GLN A 7 26.34 -4.61 17.62
N LYS A 8 27.66 -4.43 17.70
CA LYS A 8 28.60 -4.88 16.66
C LYS A 8 28.55 -6.37 16.42
N MET A 9 28.35 -7.18 17.48
CA MET A 9 28.19 -8.65 17.33
C MET A 9 26.88 -9.00 16.63
N ALA A 10 25.77 -8.33 16.97
CA ALA A 10 24.47 -8.52 16.32
C ALA A 10 24.54 -8.12 14.83
N ASP A 11 25.12 -6.97 14.52
CA ASP A 11 25.31 -6.49 13.14
C ASP A 11 26.15 -7.48 12.31
N ARG A 12 27.21 -8.04 12.90
CA ARG A 12 28.04 -9.05 12.24
C ARG A 12 27.28 -10.35 11.98
N GLN A 13 26.44 -10.79 12.91
CA GLN A 13 25.61 -12.00 12.73
C GLN A 13 24.59 -11.80 11.62
N LEU A 14 23.91 -10.63 11.59
CA LEU A 14 23.00 -10.25 10.54
C LEU A 14 23.69 -10.27 9.17
N LEU A 15 24.86 -9.64 9.04
CA LEU A 15 25.61 -9.61 7.80
C LEU A 15 26.02 -11.00 7.32
N LEU A 16 26.43 -11.90 8.23
CA LEU A 16 26.77 -13.28 7.86
C LEU A 16 25.54 -14.04 7.33
N ALA A 17 24.37 -13.83 7.93
CA ALA A 17 23.12 -14.42 7.46
C ALA A 17 22.76 -13.88 6.06
N ASP A 18 22.93 -12.56 5.83
CA ASP A 18 22.70 -11.93 4.53
C ASP A 18 23.64 -12.48 3.45
N VAL A 19 24.93 -12.61 3.75
CA VAL A 19 25.92 -13.20 2.84
C VAL A 19 25.55 -14.64 2.50
N ALA A 20 25.16 -15.44 3.49
CA ALA A 20 24.72 -16.81 3.26
C ALA A 20 23.47 -16.84 2.38
N HIS A 21 22.46 -16.04 2.70
CA HIS A 21 21.23 -15.92 1.90
C HIS A 21 21.52 -15.48 0.46
N ARG A 22 22.29 -14.40 0.26
CA ARG A 22 22.63 -13.90 -1.09
C ARG A 22 23.38 -14.94 -1.93
N LYS A 23 24.23 -15.78 -1.31
CA LYS A 23 24.92 -16.88 -1.99
C LYS A 23 23.99 -18.02 -2.40
N THR A 24 22.87 -18.21 -1.73
CA THR A 24 21.86 -19.21 -2.13
C THR A 24 20.97 -18.77 -3.30
N LEU A 25 21.00 -17.47 -3.65
CA LEU A 25 20.22 -16.91 -4.76
C LEU A 25 20.84 -17.27 -6.13
N THR A 26 21.05 -18.56 -6.37
CA THR A 26 21.75 -19.09 -7.59
C THR A 26 20.76 -19.58 -8.65
N SER A 27 19.53 -19.09 -8.69
CA SER A 27 18.45 -19.60 -9.55
C SER A 27 18.66 -19.47 -11.06
N GLY A 28 19.77 -18.92 -11.51
CA GLY A 28 20.02 -18.66 -12.94
C GLY A 28 19.19 -17.51 -13.54
N LYS A 29 18.17 -17.01 -12.82
CA LYS A 29 17.38 -15.86 -13.24
C LYS A 29 18.14 -14.54 -12.97
N PRO A 30 17.99 -13.52 -13.82
CA PRO A 30 18.49 -12.19 -13.51
C PRO A 30 17.81 -11.66 -12.24
N ARG A 31 18.52 -10.80 -11.51
CA ARG A 31 18.05 -10.29 -10.21
C ARG A 31 17.68 -8.84 -10.30
N LEU A 32 16.57 -8.49 -9.66
CA LEU A 32 16.15 -7.11 -9.43
C LEU A 32 16.16 -6.83 -7.94
N GLY A 33 16.82 -5.76 -7.54
CA GLY A 33 16.73 -5.25 -6.17
C GLY A 33 15.35 -4.62 -5.94
N TYR A 34 14.76 -4.84 -4.77
CA TYR A 34 13.47 -4.26 -4.40
C TYR A 34 13.58 -3.50 -3.08
N ILE A 35 13.17 -2.24 -3.10
CA ILE A 35 13.05 -1.38 -1.91
C ILE A 35 11.57 -1.25 -1.60
N GLY A 36 11.15 -1.65 -0.39
CA GLY A 36 9.76 -1.61 0.07
C GLY A 36 9.63 -1.90 1.56
N ALA A 37 8.47 -1.58 2.14
CA ALA A 37 8.17 -1.77 3.55
C ALA A 37 7.70 -3.22 3.82
N LEU A 38 8.63 -4.17 3.78
CA LEU A 38 8.34 -5.60 3.95
C LEU A 38 8.69 -6.11 5.35
N GLY A 39 8.01 -7.17 5.78
CA GLY A 39 8.33 -7.92 6.99
C GLY A 39 7.69 -7.35 8.27
N ASP A 40 6.91 -6.26 8.21
CA ASP A 40 6.15 -5.75 9.34
C ASP A 40 4.74 -6.34 9.45
N GLY A 41 4.34 -7.16 8.47
CA GLY A 41 3.03 -7.81 8.42
C GLY A 41 1.90 -6.86 7.99
N ASN A 42 2.22 -5.78 7.28
CA ASN A 42 1.24 -4.94 6.61
C ASN A 42 0.82 -5.59 5.30
N LEU A 43 -0.39 -6.09 5.23
CA LEU A 43 -0.92 -6.81 4.07
C LEU A 43 -0.78 -6.02 2.76
N GLY A 44 -0.94 -4.68 2.80
CA GLY A 44 -0.80 -3.84 1.62
C GLY A 44 0.61 -3.86 1.04
N ASP A 45 1.62 -3.76 1.90
CA ASP A 45 3.02 -3.77 1.48
C ASP A 45 3.43 -5.17 0.97
N GLU A 46 2.99 -6.24 1.62
CA GLU A 46 3.21 -7.62 1.18
C GLU A 46 2.48 -7.91 -0.15
N ALA A 47 1.27 -7.40 -0.33
CA ALA A 47 0.51 -7.53 -1.58
C ALA A 47 1.22 -6.81 -2.75
N MET A 48 1.79 -5.63 -2.52
CA MET A 48 2.58 -4.92 -3.53
C MET A 48 3.85 -5.69 -3.91
N PHE A 49 4.51 -6.34 -2.97
CA PHE A 49 5.66 -7.20 -3.30
C PHE A 49 5.25 -8.41 -4.12
N THR A 50 4.14 -9.06 -3.77
CA THR A 50 3.55 -10.14 -4.57
C THR A 50 3.20 -9.67 -5.98
N ALA A 51 2.61 -8.49 -6.12
CA ALA A 51 2.33 -7.86 -7.41
C ALA A 51 3.61 -7.63 -8.23
N ALA A 52 4.68 -7.14 -7.61
CA ALA A 52 5.97 -7.00 -8.27
C ALA A 52 6.53 -8.35 -8.76
N GLN A 53 6.41 -9.41 -7.97
CA GLN A 53 6.82 -10.75 -8.38
C GLN A 53 6.05 -11.26 -9.61
N LEU A 54 4.75 -10.97 -9.69
CA LEU A 54 3.91 -11.32 -10.85
C LEU A 54 4.29 -10.54 -12.11
N LEU A 55 4.73 -9.28 -11.96
CA LEU A 55 5.15 -8.44 -13.08
C LEU A 55 6.53 -8.81 -13.63
N TYR A 56 7.38 -9.46 -12.84
CA TYR A 56 8.73 -9.86 -13.21
C TYR A 56 8.96 -11.38 -13.04
N PRO A 57 8.17 -12.23 -13.72
CA PRO A 57 8.23 -13.69 -13.50
C PRO A 57 9.55 -14.31 -13.92
N GLU A 58 10.29 -13.68 -14.83
CA GLU A 58 11.61 -14.13 -15.29
C GLU A 58 12.76 -13.62 -14.41
N HIS A 59 12.48 -12.80 -13.40
CA HIS A 59 13.47 -12.23 -12.50
C HIS A 59 13.28 -12.76 -11.08
N GLN A 60 14.38 -12.76 -10.33
CA GLN A 60 14.34 -12.96 -8.90
C GLN A 60 14.34 -11.60 -8.20
N LEU A 61 13.25 -11.24 -7.51
CA LEU A 61 13.22 -10.05 -6.68
C LEU A 61 13.97 -10.30 -5.37
N VAL A 62 14.87 -9.39 -5.04
CA VAL A 62 15.69 -9.47 -3.84
C VAL A 62 15.54 -8.17 -3.05
N THR A 63 15.00 -8.26 -1.86
CA THR A 63 14.83 -7.09 -1.00
C THR A 63 16.18 -6.47 -0.64
N LEU A 64 16.31 -5.15 -0.85
CA LEU A 64 17.47 -4.40 -0.40
C LEU A 64 17.40 -4.15 1.11
N LEU A 65 18.56 -4.17 1.70
CA LEU A 65 18.78 -3.97 3.14
C LEU A 65 19.18 -2.51 3.41
N SER A 66 19.57 -2.21 4.64
CA SER A 66 20.16 -0.90 4.96
C SER A 66 21.44 -0.63 4.17
N SER A 67 21.69 0.64 3.87
CA SER A 67 22.82 1.06 2.99
C SER A 67 24.16 0.48 3.41
N TRP A 68 24.46 0.39 4.72
CA TRP A 68 25.72 -0.16 5.20
C TRP A 68 25.84 -1.67 4.94
N ARG A 69 24.73 -2.44 5.04
CA ARG A 69 24.71 -3.87 4.74
C ARG A 69 24.88 -4.12 3.24
N GLU A 70 24.21 -3.31 2.41
CA GLU A 70 24.40 -3.39 0.96
C GLU A 70 25.82 -3.04 0.53
N ALA A 71 26.48 -2.06 1.17
CA ALA A 71 27.89 -1.73 0.92
C ALA A 71 28.83 -2.91 1.26
N GLU A 72 28.60 -3.58 2.37
CA GLU A 72 29.37 -4.77 2.76
C GLU A 72 29.11 -5.96 1.82
N LEU A 73 27.87 -6.12 1.34
CA LEU A 73 27.54 -7.13 0.34
C LEU A 73 28.18 -6.83 -1.01
N ALA A 74 28.19 -5.56 -1.43
CA ALA A 74 28.83 -5.11 -2.68
C ALA A 74 30.34 -5.40 -2.68
N SER A 75 31.02 -5.18 -1.54
CA SER A 75 32.46 -5.54 -1.39
C SER A 75 32.75 -7.03 -1.60
N LYS A 76 31.72 -7.87 -1.58
CA LYS A 76 31.78 -9.33 -1.77
C LYS A 76 31.18 -9.79 -3.11
N GLY A 77 30.80 -8.84 -3.99
CA GLY A 77 30.12 -9.15 -5.25
C GLY A 77 28.67 -9.68 -5.08
N LEU A 78 28.03 -9.38 -3.94
CA LEU A 78 26.68 -9.83 -3.59
C LEU A 78 25.65 -8.68 -3.55
N SER A 79 26.01 -7.53 -4.07
CA SER A 79 25.18 -6.37 -4.30
C SER A 79 25.81 -5.50 -5.40
N GLY A 80 25.10 -4.44 -5.84
CA GLY A 80 25.59 -3.52 -6.87
C GLY A 80 25.22 -3.95 -8.31
N PRO A 81 25.76 -3.24 -9.33
CA PRO A 81 25.32 -3.41 -10.71
C PRO A 81 25.69 -4.76 -11.34
N ASP A 82 26.76 -5.42 -10.85
CA ASP A 82 27.13 -6.76 -11.32
C ASP A 82 26.24 -7.85 -10.71
N PHE A 83 25.51 -7.54 -9.64
CA PHE A 83 24.62 -8.46 -8.96
C PHE A 83 23.14 -8.23 -9.33
N PHE A 84 22.73 -6.99 -9.51
CA PHE A 84 21.37 -6.60 -9.89
C PHE A 84 21.33 -6.04 -11.30
N GLN A 85 20.40 -6.49 -12.11
CA GLN A 85 20.08 -5.87 -13.42
C GLN A 85 19.48 -4.46 -13.22
N GLY A 86 18.86 -4.21 -12.10
CA GLY A 86 18.32 -2.91 -11.69
C GLY A 86 17.71 -2.95 -10.30
N VAL A 87 17.33 -1.79 -9.80
CA VAL A 87 16.73 -1.60 -8.47
C VAL A 87 15.40 -0.91 -8.60
N ILE A 88 14.38 -1.50 -8.01
CA ILE A 88 12.99 -1.02 -7.99
C ILE A 88 12.72 -0.34 -6.66
N LEU A 89 12.28 0.91 -6.69
CA LEU A 89 11.54 1.51 -5.58
C LEU A 89 10.08 1.10 -5.75
N GLY A 90 9.59 0.20 -4.91
CA GLY A 90 8.28 -0.43 -5.02
C GLY A 90 7.11 0.49 -4.72
N GLY A 91 5.93 -0.09 -4.60
CA GLY A 91 4.71 0.62 -4.24
C GLY A 91 4.71 1.13 -2.80
N GLY A 92 3.70 1.92 -2.46
CA GLY A 92 3.60 2.58 -1.17
C GLY A 92 4.07 4.03 -1.19
N THR A 93 4.07 4.71 -0.04
CA THR A 93 4.54 6.11 0.06
C THR A 93 6.04 6.11 0.34
N LEU A 94 6.82 5.66 -0.64
CA LEU A 94 8.26 5.43 -0.48
C LEU A 94 9.11 6.64 -0.90
N ILE A 95 8.57 7.57 -1.69
CA ILE A 95 9.27 8.82 -2.00
C ILE A 95 9.11 9.75 -0.79
N SER A 96 9.97 9.52 0.21
CA SER A 96 9.99 10.20 1.50
C SER A 96 11.40 10.14 2.10
N PRO A 97 11.74 10.99 3.09
CA PRO A 97 13.10 11.04 3.65
C PRO A 97 13.65 9.71 4.14
N TYR A 98 12.78 8.85 4.65
CA TYR A 98 13.19 7.54 5.22
C TYR A 98 13.82 6.60 4.18
N TRP A 99 13.29 6.57 2.94
CA TRP A 99 13.71 5.63 1.91
C TRP A 99 14.80 6.17 0.98
N HIS A 100 15.03 7.50 0.99
CA HIS A 100 16.02 8.14 0.13
C HIS A 100 17.43 7.54 0.25
N PRO A 101 17.97 7.26 1.47
CA PRO A 101 19.32 6.70 1.60
C PRO A 101 19.52 5.37 0.87
N ALA A 102 18.48 4.53 0.80
CA ALA A 102 18.59 3.23 0.14
C ALA A 102 18.71 3.38 -1.39
N ILE A 103 17.89 4.24 -1.99
CA ILE A 103 17.93 4.46 -3.44
C ILE A 103 19.17 5.26 -3.85
N ALA A 104 19.55 6.28 -3.08
CA ALA A 104 20.75 7.05 -3.33
C ALA A 104 22.01 6.17 -3.28
N HIS A 105 22.09 5.24 -2.32
CA HIS A 105 23.19 4.28 -2.25
C HIS A 105 23.24 3.38 -3.49
N ALA A 106 22.10 2.81 -3.93
CA ALA A 106 22.06 1.99 -5.13
C ALA A 106 22.53 2.77 -6.38
N GLN A 107 22.10 4.04 -6.53
CA GLN A 107 22.52 4.91 -7.63
C GLN A 107 24.02 5.25 -7.57
N GLN A 108 24.56 5.52 -6.38
CA GLN A 108 26.00 5.75 -6.17
C GLN A 108 26.86 4.53 -6.54
N GLN A 109 26.31 3.32 -6.38
CA GLN A 109 26.94 2.08 -6.84
C GLN A 109 26.83 1.87 -8.37
N GLY A 110 26.13 2.75 -9.09
CA GLY A 110 25.91 2.64 -10.51
C GLY A 110 24.73 1.71 -10.89
N CYS A 111 23.90 1.32 -9.94
CA CYS A 111 22.72 0.53 -10.25
C CYS A 111 21.70 1.37 -11.02
N ARG A 112 21.19 0.83 -12.13
CA ARG A 112 20.01 1.35 -12.79
C ARG A 112 18.81 1.27 -11.84
N SER A 113 17.94 2.29 -11.84
CA SER A 113 16.81 2.33 -10.91
C SER A 113 15.56 2.93 -11.53
N TRP A 114 14.39 2.54 -11.00
CA TRP A 114 13.08 3.11 -11.35
C TRP A 114 12.10 2.97 -10.20
N THR A 115 11.01 3.76 -10.21
CA THR A 115 9.90 3.58 -9.28
C THR A 115 8.80 2.72 -9.91
N LEU A 116 8.01 2.02 -9.11
CA LEU A 116 6.92 1.15 -9.57
C LEU A 116 5.66 1.36 -8.73
N GLY A 117 4.83 2.32 -9.13
CA GLY A 117 3.60 2.66 -8.40
C GLY A 117 3.84 3.35 -7.06
N SER A 118 4.98 4.02 -6.91
CA SER A 118 5.32 4.73 -5.67
C SER A 118 4.50 6.01 -5.52
N GLY A 119 4.15 6.35 -4.27
CA GLY A 119 3.55 7.63 -3.90
C GLY A 119 4.57 8.58 -3.30
N ILE A 120 4.32 9.87 -3.47
CA ILE A 120 5.05 10.96 -2.79
C ILE A 120 4.19 11.41 -1.61
N GLY A 121 4.78 11.54 -0.42
CA GLY A 121 4.01 11.98 0.74
C GLY A 121 4.73 11.82 2.06
N SER A 122 4.12 12.35 3.13
CA SER A 122 4.60 12.18 4.49
C SER A 122 4.29 10.79 5.03
N SER A 123 5.09 10.31 5.97
CA SER A 123 4.85 9.07 6.72
C SER A 123 3.97 9.29 7.96
N GLY A 124 3.60 10.56 8.31
CA GLY A 124 2.86 10.94 9.52
C GLY A 124 1.34 10.93 9.39
N PHE A 125 0.64 10.93 10.52
CA PHE A 125 -0.73 11.40 10.66
C PHE A 125 -0.71 12.90 10.92
N GLY A 126 -1.72 13.65 10.44
CA GLY A 126 -1.83 15.09 10.65
C GLY A 126 -1.15 15.92 9.57
N ASP A 127 -1.13 17.21 9.79
CA ASP A 127 -0.80 18.26 8.85
C ASP A 127 0.31 17.88 7.88
N GLU A 128 0.04 18.13 6.61
CA GLU A 128 0.99 18.09 5.52
C GLU A 128 2.05 19.18 5.70
N ALA A 129 2.89 18.99 6.69
CA ALA A 129 4.19 19.66 6.64
C ALA A 129 4.80 19.29 5.28
N ALA A 130 5.17 20.29 4.50
CA ALA A 130 5.79 20.10 3.19
C ALA A 130 6.78 18.93 3.30
N VAL A 131 6.53 17.87 2.54
CA VAL A 131 7.37 16.67 2.62
C VAL A 131 8.78 17.12 2.27
N ALA A 132 9.70 16.97 3.19
CA ALA A 132 11.10 17.26 2.91
C ALA A 132 11.56 16.24 1.84
N LEU A 133 11.64 16.71 0.60
CA LEU A 133 12.08 15.91 -0.55
C LEU A 133 13.56 16.17 -0.89
N ASP A 134 14.36 16.55 0.13
CA ASP A 134 15.78 16.83 -0.02
C ASP A 134 16.50 15.64 -0.66
N GLY A 135 17.19 15.89 -1.76
CA GLY A 135 17.88 14.87 -2.56
C GLY A 135 16.98 14.04 -3.47
N TRP A 136 15.67 13.97 -3.25
CA TRP A 136 14.77 13.20 -4.11
C TRP A 136 14.69 13.73 -5.54
N GLY A 137 14.74 15.05 -5.73
CA GLY A 137 14.74 15.66 -7.06
C GLY A 137 15.85 15.13 -7.95
N ASP A 138 17.07 15.04 -7.43
CA ASP A 138 18.22 14.52 -8.18
C ASP A 138 18.14 13.00 -8.38
N SER A 139 17.74 12.26 -7.34
CA SER A 139 17.57 10.81 -7.44
C SER A 139 16.50 10.43 -8.48
N LEU A 140 15.35 11.10 -8.51
CA LEU A 140 14.28 10.84 -9.47
C LEU A 140 14.70 11.18 -10.91
N LYS A 141 15.46 12.26 -11.12
CA LYS A 141 16.01 12.62 -12.46
C LYS A 141 17.00 11.59 -12.99
N GLN A 142 17.71 10.89 -12.11
CA GLN A 142 18.66 9.85 -12.49
C GLN A 142 17.98 8.49 -12.79
N MET A 143 16.72 8.32 -12.42
CA MET A 143 15.99 7.07 -12.66
C MET A 143 15.68 6.86 -14.14
N SER A 144 15.70 5.61 -14.58
CA SER A 144 15.29 5.20 -15.94
C SER A 144 13.81 5.46 -16.20
N GLY A 145 12.99 5.49 -15.14
CA GLY A 145 11.58 5.83 -15.21
C GLY A 145 11.02 6.13 -13.83
N VAL A 146 9.99 6.98 -13.77
CA VAL A 146 9.33 7.38 -12.53
C VAL A 146 7.83 7.08 -12.66
N GLY A 147 7.46 5.83 -12.35
CA GLY A 147 6.07 5.35 -12.34
C GLY A 147 5.40 5.61 -11.00
N LEU A 148 4.39 6.48 -10.99
CA LEU A 148 3.75 6.99 -9.78
C LEU A 148 2.32 6.48 -9.63
N ARG A 149 1.86 6.41 -8.36
CA ARG A 149 0.57 5.86 -8.00
C ARG A 149 -0.61 6.69 -8.48
N GLY A 150 -0.60 7.98 -8.25
CA GLY A 150 -1.76 8.83 -8.44
C GLY A 150 -1.43 10.23 -8.97
N PRO A 151 -2.48 11.05 -9.27
CA PRO A 151 -2.33 12.35 -9.89
C PRO A 151 -1.58 13.35 -9.00
N ARG A 152 -1.79 13.33 -7.69
CA ARG A 152 -1.12 14.25 -6.75
C ARG A 152 0.38 13.97 -6.68
N SER A 153 0.76 12.70 -6.67
CA SER A 153 2.17 12.28 -6.73
C SER A 153 2.81 12.72 -8.06
N LEU A 154 2.09 12.61 -9.17
CA LEU A 154 2.55 13.05 -10.48
C LEU A 154 2.73 14.58 -10.54
N ASP A 155 1.79 15.36 -10.01
CA ASP A 155 1.89 16.81 -9.97
C ASP A 155 3.08 17.27 -9.10
N THR A 156 3.30 16.61 -7.98
CA THR A 156 4.49 16.88 -7.15
C THR A 156 5.78 16.59 -7.91
N ALA A 157 5.87 15.46 -8.62
CA ALA A 157 7.05 15.13 -9.43
C ALA A 157 7.26 16.15 -10.55
N ARG A 158 6.21 16.59 -11.23
CA ARG A 158 6.28 17.64 -12.27
C ARG A 158 6.80 18.96 -11.72
N ASN A 159 6.33 19.36 -10.54
CA ASN A 159 6.80 20.55 -9.85
C ASN A 159 8.29 20.50 -9.46
N LEU A 160 8.82 19.27 -9.26
CA LEU A 160 10.26 19.01 -9.08
C LEU A 160 11.05 18.97 -10.41
N GLY A 161 10.39 19.16 -11.54
CA GLY A 161 11.00 19.10 -12.87
C GLY A 161 11.36 17.70 -13.33
N ILE A 162 10.62 16.68 -12.91
CA ILE A 162 10.83 15.28 -13.32
C ILE A 162 10.06 15.03 -14.62
N GLY A 163 10.76 15.13 -15.76
CA GLY A 163 10.13 15.05 -17.09
C GLY A 163 9.72 13.63 -17.53
N ASN A 164 10.29 12.58 -16.93
CA ASN A 164 9.99 11.18 -17.21
C ASN A 164 9.01 10.54 -16.20
N ALA A 165 8.29 11.36 -15.42
CA ALA A 165 7.28 10.90 -14.50
C ALA A 165 5.96 10.60 -15.22
N GLU A 166 5.39 9.44 -14.95
CA GLU A 166 4.08 9.03 -15.47
C GLU A 166 3.22 8.39 -14.37
N GLN A 167 1.90 8.58 -14.45
CA GLN A 167 0.97 7.91 -13.56
C GLN A 167 0.70 6.51 -14.11
N ILE A 168 1.01 5.49 -13.32
CA ILE A 168 0.80 4.09 -13.69
C ILE A 168 -0.18 3.35 -12.78
N GLY A 169 -0.63 4.00 -11.70
CA GLY A 169 -1.50 3.40 -10.68
C GLY A 169 -0.71 2.82 -9.51
N ASP A 170 -1.46 2.34 -8.50
CA ASP A 170 -0.86 1.61 -7.39
C ASP A 170 -0.34 0.24 -7.85
N LEU A 171 0.80 -0.18 -7.33
CA LEU A 171 1.42 -1.45 -7.70
C LEU A 171 0.50 -2.65 -7.44
N ALA A 172 -0.32 -2.61 -6.38
CA ALA A 172 -1.27 -3.66 -6.07
C ALA A 172 -2.38 -3.82 -7.13
N ALA A 173 -2.54 -2.87 -8.07
CA ALA A 173 -3.45 -3.03 -9.21
C ALA A 173 -3.08 -4.23 -10.10
N ALA A 174 -1.82 -4.69 -10.09
CA ALA A 174 -1.42 -5.91 -10.78
C ALA A 174 -2.12 -7.18 -10.27
N LEU A 175 -2.73 -7.12 -9.07
CA LEU A 175 -3.53 -8.21 -8.49
C LEU A 175 -5.01 -8.17 -8.89
N THR A 176 -5.45 -7.23 -9.72
CA THR A 176 -6.85 -7.11 -10.14
C THR A 176 -7.31 -8.39 -10.85
N LEU A 177 -8.46 -8.92 -10.46
CA LEU A 177 -9.04 -10.08 -11.11
C LEU A 177 -9.51 -9.77 -12.52
N ASP A 178 -9.67 -10.79 -13.38
CA ASP A 178 -10.16 -10.61 -14.77
C ASP A 178 -11.64 -10.20 -14.82
N ALA A 179 -12.41 -10.60 -13.79
CA ALA A 179 -13.82 -10.23 -13.65
C ALA A 179 -14.10 -9.78 -12.20
N PRO A 180 -15.03 -8.83 -12.00
CA PRO A 180 -15.42 -8.41 -10.66
C PRO A 180 -16.12 -9.55 -9.93
N GLN A 181 -15.91 -9.65 -8.63
CA GLN A 181 -16.66 -10.58 -7.80
C GLN A 181 -18.14 -10.18 -7.74
N GLN A 182 -19.03 -11.15 -7.83
CA GLN A 182 -20.45 -10.90 -7.70
C GLN A 182 -20.84 -10.64 -6.24
N PRO A 183 -21.76 -9.68 -5.97
CA PRO A 183 -22.25 -9.44 -4.63
C PRO A 183 -23.08 -10.62 -4.13
N HIS A 184 -23.05 -10.87 -2.82
CA HIS A 184 -23.94 -11.84 -2.21
C HIS A 184 -25.39 -11.35 -2.26
N GLN A 185 -26.37 -12.26 -2.21
CA GLN A 185 -27.79 -11.91 -2.10
C GLN A 185 -28.07 -11.16 -0.78
N ARG A 186 -27.49 -11.67 0.31
CA ARG A 186 -27.48 -10.97 1.61
C ARG A 186 -26.46 -9.84 1.55
N ARG A 187 -26.86 -8.62 1.92
CA ARG A 187 -25.96 -7.48 1.91
C ARG A 187 -24.80 -7.75 2.87
N LYS A 188 -23.58 -7.52 2.40
CA LYS A 188 -22.34 -7.72 3.13
C LYS A 188 -21.51 -6.45 3.14
N ILE A 189 -21.08 -6.02 4.31
CA ILE A 189 -20.31 -4.81 4.54
C ILE A 189 -19.00 -5.19 5.20
N VAL A 190 -17.90 -4.68 4.66
CA VAL A 190 -16.57 -4.90 5.24
C VAL A 190 -16.11 -3.63 5.90
N VAL A 191 -15.60 -3.74 7.13
CA VAL A 191 -15.07 -2.61 7.88
C VAL A 191 -13.60 -2.82 8.25
N ASN A 192 -12.78 -1.81 7.98
CA ASN A 192 -11.39 -1.72 8.41
C ASN A 192 -11.15 -0.38 9.08
N ILE A 193 -10.81 -0.41 10.36
CA ILE A 193 -10.43 0.77 11.13
C ILE A 193 -8.96 0.63 11.55
N ALA A 194 -8.19 1.68 11.31
CA ALA A 194 -6.78 1.73 11.68
C ALA A 194 -6.53 2.87 12.65
N ALA A 195 -5.65 2.64 13.61
CA ALA A 195 -5.14 3.69 14.48
C ALA A 195 -3.92 4.38 13.85
N SER A 196 -3.61 5.57 14.33
CA SER A 196 -2.33 6.21 14.09
C SER A 196 -1.17 5.31 14.52
N ALA A 197 -0.17 5.17 13.66
CA ALA A 197 1.03 4.43 14.01
C ALA A 197 1.81 5.06 15.18
N ALA A 198 1.65 6.37 15.43
CA ALA A 198 2.36 7.07 16.49
C ALA A 198 1.82 6.77 17.89
N ASP A 199 0.50 6.61 18.04
CA ASP A 199 -0.12 6.54 19.38
C ASP A 199 -0.92 5.27 19.66
N ASN A 200 -1.15 4.43 18.65
CA ASN A 200 -2.04 3.27 18.72
C ASN A 200 -3.45 3.62 19.32
N ARG A 201 -3.80 4.89 19.31
CA ARG A 201 -5.04 5.46 19.83
C ARG A 201 -5.87 5.99 18.68
N LEU A 202 -7.13 5.55 18.62
CA LEU A 202 -8.15 6.36 17.98
C LEU A 202 -8.46 7.50 18.97
N PRO A 203 -8.49 8.76 18.53
CA PRO A 203 -9.15 9.79 19.32
C PRO A 203 -10.55 9.29 19.70
N GLN A 204 -10.92 9.42 20.96
CA GLN A 204 -12.16 8.81 21.47
C GLN A 204 -13.43 9.44 20.90
N ASP A 205 -13.32 10.58 20.20
CA ASP A 205 -14.46 11.38 19.74
C ASP A 205 -14.30 11.77 18.27
N ILE A 206 -14.08 10.80 17.37
CA ILE A 206 -14.09 11.06 15.92
C ILE A 206 -15.52 10.89 15.39
N PRO A 207 -16.21 11.98 14.95
CA PRO A 207 -17.59 11.92 14.47
C PRO A 207 -17.79 10.93 13.31
N ALA A 208 -16.77 10.79 12.46
CA ALA A 208 -16.79 9.82 11.37
C ALA A 208 -16.90 8.37 11.87
N LEU A 209 -16.26 8.02 12.98
CA LEU A 209 -16.34 6.66 13.56
C LEU A 209 -17.64 6.44 14.31
N GLU A 210 -18.22 7.47 14.91
CA GLU A 210 -19.56 7.42 15.48
C GLU A 210 -20.60 7.11 14.39
N ALA A 211 -20.52 7.78 13.23
CA ALA A 211 -21.40 7.51 12.09
C ALA A 211 -21.27 6.07 11.61
N VAL A 212 -20.04 5.53 11.49
CA VAL A 212 -19.80 4.13 11.13
C VAL A 212 -20.40 3.19 12.17
N THR A 213 -20.18 3.45 13.45
CA THR A 213 -20.72 2.64 14.55
C THR A 213 -22.24 2.56 14.52
N ASN A 214 -22.90 3.71 14.40
CA ASN A 214 -24.36 3.81 14.30
C ASN A 214 -24.91 3.06 13.10
N TYR A 215 -24.22 3.18 11.95
CA TYR A 215 -24.61 2.47 10.73
C TYR A 215 -24.47 0.95 10.87
N LEU A 216 -23.35 0.45 11.43
CA LEU A 216 -23.12 -0.98 11.59
C LEU A 216 -24.12 -1.63 12.55
N SER A 217 -24.50 -0.92 13.63
CA SER A 217 -25.55 -1.38 14.54
C SER A 217 -26.90 -1.55 13.85
N LEU A 218 -27.28 -0.62 12.96
CA LEU A 218 -28.51 -0.71 12.17
C LEU A 218 -28.41 -1.84 11.12
N ALA A 219 -27.28 -1.94 10.43
CA ALA A 219 -27.06 -2.97 9.40
C ALA A 219 -27.27 -4.39 9.94
N ASP A 220 -26.72 -4.67 11.13
CA ASP A 220 -26.93 -5.97 11.79
C ASP A 220 -28.40 -6.21 12.15
N GLN A 221 -29.11 -5.21 12.68
CA GLN A 221 -30.54 -5.31 12.98
C GLN A 221 -31.38 -5.61 11.74
N PHE A 222 -30.97 -5.13 10.56
CA PHE A 222 -31.63 -5.45 9.28
C PHE A 222 -31.14 -6.76 8.65
N GLY A 223 -30.27 -7.49 9.34
CA GLY A 223 -29.79 -8.80 8.95
C GLY A 223 -28.67 -8.79 7.93
N ASP A 224 -27.94 -7.69 7.78
CA ASP A 224 -26.75 -7.62 6.94
C ASP A 224 -25.61 -8.46 7.52
N GLU A 225 -24.69 -8.89 6.68
CA GLU A 225 -23.44 -9.51 7.11
C GLU A 225 -22.37 -8.43 7.32
N VAL A 226 -21.82 -8.34 8.51
CA VAL A 226 -20.69 -7.43 8.80
C VAL A 226 -19.42 -8.26 8.97
N VAL A 227 -18.33 -7.81 8.34
CA VAL A 227 -16.99 -8.43 8.45
C VAL A 227 -15.96 -7.40 8.83
N GLY A 228 -15.30 -7.60 9.97
CA GLY A 228 -14.13 -6.81 10.37
C GLY A 228 -12.85 -7.34 9.72
N VAL A 229 -12.03 -6.47 9.12
CA VAL A 229 -10.74 -6.84 8.53
C VAL A 229 -9.63 -5.93 9.03
N ALA A 230 -8.54 -6.51 9.50
CA ALA A 230 -7.31 -5.82 9.85
C ALA A 230 -6.30 -5.99 8.70
N MET A 231 -5.71 -4.91 8.26
CA MET A 231 -4.64 -4.91 7.23
C MET A 231 -3.25 -5.03 7.86
N HIS A 232 -3.16 -4.78 9.14
CA HIS A 232 -2.00 -4.95 9.99
C HIS A 232 -2.47 -5.34 11.39
N ARG A 233 -1.63 -6.06 12.16
CA ARG A 233 -1.97 -6.48 13.53
C ARG A 233 -2.45 -5.35 14.44
N THR A 234 -1.95 -4.12 14.23
CA THR A 234 -2.37 -2.94 15.01
C THR A 234 -3.79 -2.47 14.70
N ASP A 235 -4.40 -2.89 13.61
CA ASP A 235 -5.75 -2.52 13.21
C ASP A 235 -6.81 -3.35 13.97
N GLY A 236 -6.42 -4.51 14.49
CA GLY A 236 -7.34 -5.42 15.17
C GLY A 236 -8.07 -4.78 16.34
N GLY A 237 -7.35 -4.07 17.21
CA GLY A 237 -7.92 -3.36 18.35
C GLY A 237 -8.88 -2.23 17.96
N PRO A 238 -8.47 -1.29 17.08
CA PRO A 238 -9.37 -0.24 16.59
C PRO A 238 -10.64 -0.77 15.91
N THR A 239 -10.50 -1.73 15.01
CA THR A 239 -11.66 -2.34 14.33
C THR A 239 -12.58 -3.02 15.36
N ARG A 240 -12.02 -3.76 16.31
CA ARG A 240 -12.79 -4.41 17.40
C ARG A 240 -13.60 -3.40 18.22
N ARG A 241 -12.98 -2.27 18.61
CA ARG A 241 -13.69 -1.24 19.39
C ARG A 241 -14.92 -0.67 18.67
N VAL A 242 -14.83 -0.44 17.37
CA VAL A 242 -15.98 0.06 16.58
C VAL A 242 -17.07 -1.02 16.48
N LEU A 243 -16.71 -2.27 16.30
CA LEU A 243 -17.65 -3.38 16.27
C LEU A 243 -18.34 -3.58 17.63
N ASP A 244 -17.59 -3.54 18.73
CA ASP A 244 -18.15 -3.67 20.09
C ASP A 244 -19.11 -2.52 20.40
N ALA A 245 -18.72 -1.29 20.06
CA ALA A 245 -19.59 -0.12 20.22
C ALA A 245 -20.88 -0.18 19.38
N ALA A 246 -20.86 -0.93 18.28
CA ALA A 246 -22.04 -1.20 17.45
C ALA A 246 -22.88 -2.38 17.94
N GLY A 247 -22.51 -3.07 19.03
CA GLY A 247 -23.19 -4.26 19.53
C GLY A 247 -22.85 -5.54 18.75
N LEU A 248 -21.71 -5.56 18.07
CA LEU A 248 -21.26 -6.62 17.16
C LEU A 248 -20.12 -7.46 17.77
N GLU A 249 -20.20 -7.77 19.07
CA GLU A 249 -19.17 -8.55 19.78
C GLU A 249 -18.99 -9.96 19.19
N HIS A 250 -20.01 -10.50 18.53
CA HIS A 250 -20.00 -11.80 17.86
C HIS A 250 -19.22 -11.80 16.53
N VAL A 251 -18.98 -10.64 15.91
CA VAL A 251 -18.23 -10.51 14.66
C VAL A 251 -16.73 -10.54 14.95
N SER A 252 -16.01 -11.50 14.40
CA SER A 252 -14.54 -11.55 14.53
C SER A 252 -13.84 -10.58 13.59
N VAL A 253 -12.68 -10.05 14.03
CA VAL A 253 -11.79 -9.27 13.15
C VAL A 253 -10.80 -10.23 12.49
N GLN A 254 -10.82 -10.29 11.17
CA GLN A 254 -9.94 -11.14 10.38
C GLN A 254 -8.61 -10.45 10.12
N LEU A 255 -7.50 -11.18 10.20
CA LEU A 255 -6.16 -10.72 9.83
C LEU A 255 -5.66 -11.61 8.67
N PRO A 256 -5.95 -11.25 7.40
CA PRO A 256 -5.54 -12.03 6.25
C PRO A 256 -4.01 -12.08 6.12
N SER A 257 -3.48 -13.24 5.77
CA SER A 257 -2.04 -13.44 5.55
C SER A 257 -1.56 -12.89 4.20
N ASP A 258 -2.46 -12.85 3.22
CA ASP A 258 -2.16 -12.49 1.83
C ASP A 258 -3.43 -12.01 1.10
N PHE A 259 -3.28 -11.60 -0.16
CA PHE A 259 -4.40 -11.13 -0.97
C PHE A 259 -5.46 -12.22 -1.21
N ALA A 260 -5.07 -13.48 -1.34
CA ALA A 260 -6.03 -14.58 -1.55
C ALA A 260 -6.90 -14.80 -0.30
N ALA A 261 -6.30 -14.75 0.89
CA ALA A 261 -7.04 -14.80 2.15
C ALA A 261 -7.94 -13.57 2.33
N PHE A 262 -7.45 -12.36 2.01
CA PHE A 262 -8.26 -11.13 2.01
C PHE A 262 -9.47 -11.27 1.08
N SER A 263 -9.23 -11.70 -0.17
CA SER A 263 -10.28 -11.90 -1.17
C SER A 263 -11.40 -12.83 -0.69
N LYS A 264 -11.07 -13.91 0.04
CA LYS A 264 -12.08 -14.82 0.62
C LYS A 264 -12.95 -14.13 1.66
N TRP A 265 -12.35 -13.33 2.54
CA TRP A 265 -13.09 -12.64 3.60
C TRP A 265 -13.99 -11.54 3.07
N VAL A 266 -13.56 -10.81 2.04
CA VAL A 266 -14.34 -9.72 1.46
C VAL A 266 -15.21 -10.14 0.28
N ALA A 267 -15.12 -11.41 -0.14
CA ALA A 267 -15.90 -11.94 -1.25
C ALA A 267 -17.39 -11.61 -1.11
N GLY A 268 -17.97 -11.15 -2.21
CA GLY A 268 -19.41 -10.80 -2.27
C GLY A 268 -19.80 -9.55 -1.47
N ALA A 269 -18.86 -8.81 -0.90
CA ALA A 269 -19.17 -7.55 -0.22
C ALA A 269 -19.83 -6.55 -1.17
N HIS A 270 -20.78 -5.77 -0.67
CA HIS A 270 -21.43 -4.72 -1.42
C HIS A 270 -20.53 -3.48 -1.48
N PHE A 271 -19.93 -3.11 -0.38
CA PHE A 271 -18.92 -2.05 -0.27
C PHE A 271 -18.07 -2.21 0.98
N THR A 272 -17.02 -1.41 1.09
CA THR A 272 -16.18 -1.36 2.28
C THR A 272 -16.19 0.03 2.91
N LEU A 273 -16.00 0.07 4.24
CA LEU A 273 -15.71 1.25 5.04
C LEU A 273 -14.25 1.13 5.49
N SER A 274 -13.36 1.90 4.88
CA SER A 274 -11.93 1.65 4.98
C SER A 274 -11.15 2.89 5.45
N VAL A 275 -10.36 2.72 6.50
CA VAL A 275 -9.37 3.72 6.93
C VAL A 275 -8.02 3.46 6.24
N ARG A 276 -7.58 2.21 6.17
CA ARG A 276 -6.34 1.87 5.44
C ARG A 276 -6.52 1.97 3.93
N LEU A 277 -5.58 2.65 3.29
CA LEU A 277 -5.55 2.78 1.83
C LEU A 277 -5.66 1.42 1.13
N HIS A 278 -4.82 0.45 1.50
CA HIS A 278 -4.82 -0.84 0.82
C HIS A 278 -6.04 -1.70 1.09
N ALA A 279 -6.85 -1.42 2.14
CA ALA A 279 -8.15 -2.06 2.27
C ALA A 279 -9.08 -1.65 1.12
N ALA A 280 -9.07 -0.36 0.74
CA ALA A 280 -9.82 0.14 -0.42
C ALA A 280 -9.23 -0.36 -1.75
N ILE A 281 -7.89 -0.33 -1.93
CA ILE A 281 -7.25 -0.80 -3.16
C ILE A 281 -7.51 -2.28 -3.42
N LEU A 282 -7.29 -3.14 -2.41
CA LEU A 282 -7.50 -4.58 -2.56
C LEU A 282 -8.97 -4.94 -2.75
N ALA A 283 -9.90 -4.18 -2.17
CA ALA A 283 -11.32 -4.30 -2.45
C ALA A 283 -11.64 -3.89 -3.91
N ALA A 284 -11.08 -2.78 -4.38
CA ALA A 284 -11.26 -2.31 -5.75
C ALA A 284 -10.74 -3.33 -6.80
N ASN A 285 -9.64 -4.07 -6.50
CA ASN A 285 -9.15 -5.16 -7.34
C ASN A 285 -10.19 -6.28 -7.56
N LEU A 286 -11.18 -6.37 -6.67
CA LEU A 286 -12.29 -7.32 -6.73
C LEU A 286 -13.58 -6.68 -7.30
N GLY A 287 -13.53 -5.42 -7.71
CA GLY A 287 -14.68 -4.64 -8.12
C GLY A 287 -15.58 -4.21 -6.96
N ILE A 288 -15.08 -4.14 -5.73
CA ILE A 288 -15.85 -3.74 -4.55
C ILE A 288 -15.59 -2.25 -4.28
N PRO A 289 -16.61 -1.37 -4.35
CA PRO A 289 -16.45 0.05 -4.06
C PRO A 289 -16.18 0.30 -2.57
N SER A 290 -15.60 1.46 -2.26
CA SER A 290 -15.19 1.78 -0.90
C SER A 290 -15.57 3.20 -0.53
N ILE A 291 -16.04 3.41 0.71
CA ILE A 291 -15.94 4.69 1.37
C ILE A 291 -14.58 4.73 2.07
N SER A 292 -13.72 5.64 1.62
CA SER A 292 -12.39 5.84 2.17
C SER A 292 -12.42 6.91 3.25
N LEU A 293 -12.28 6.51 4.51
CA LEU A 293 -12.11 7.41 5.64
C LEU A 293 -10.62 7.73 5.78
N GLY A 294 -10.15 8.64 4.92
CA GLY A 294 -8.72 8.89 4.78
C GLY A 294 -8.15 9.77 5.88
N TYR A 295 -7.03 9.35 6.41
CA TYR A 295 -6.24 10.11 7.38
C TYR A 295 -4.97 10.71 6.77
N ARG A 296 -4.78 10.54 5.45
CA ARG A 296 -3.62 11.02 4.67
C ARG A 296 -4.02 11.25 3.22
N ASP A 297 -3.28 12.11 2.56
CA ASP A 297 -3.41 12.45 1.14
C ASP A 297 -3.34 11.26 0.20
N LYS A 298 -2.59 10.22 0.58
CA LYS A 298 -2.49 9.00 -0.22
C LYS A 298 -3.83 8.33 -0.48
N ASN A 299 -4.78 8.45 0.45
CA ASN A 299 -6.13 7.92 0.28
C ASN A 299 -6.87 8.71 -0.81
N LEU A 300 -6.82 10.05 -0.74
CA LEU A 300 -7.42 10.91 -1.75
C LEU A 300 -6.74 10.73 -3.11
N ASP A 301 -5.39 10.64 -3.16
CA ASP A 301 -4.61 10.38 -4.38
C ASP A 301 -5.09 9.12 -5.12
N PHE A 302 -5.33 8.03 -4.38
CA PHE A 302 -5.90 6.82 -4.96
C PHE A 302 -7.35 7.00 -5.40
N MET A 303 -8.21 7.55 -4.56
CA MET A 303 -9.65 7.73 -4.90
C MET A 303 -9.81 8.63 -6.14
N GLN A 304 -9.00 9.68 -6.27
CA GLN A 304 -8.94 10.51 -7.48
C GLN A 304 -8.46 9.71 -8.70
N SER A 305 -7.44 8.86 -8.52
CA SER A 305 -6.91 8.07 -9.62
C SER A 305 -7.95 7.14 -10.25
N ILE A 306 -8.89 6.63 -9.47
CA ILE A 306 -9.98 5.78 -9.95
C ILE A 306 -11.30 6.54 -10.15
N GLY A 307 -11.31 7.90 -10.06
CA GLY A 307 -12.52 8.74 -10.23
C GLY A 307 -13.60 8.49 -9.18
N GLN A 308 -13.19 8.12 -7.98
CA GLN A 308 -14.07 7.83 -6.85
C GLN A 308 -13.85 8.81 -5.68
N GLU A 309 -13.33 10.02 -5.96
CA GLU A 309 -12.99 11.04 -4.96
C GLU A 309 -14.18 11.46 -4.09
N ARG A 310 -15.41 11.40 -4.61
CA ARG A 310 -16.62 11.72 -3.82
C ARG A 310 -16.85 10.76 -2.65
N TRP A 311 -16.24 9.59 -2.68
CA TRP A 311 -16.31 8.57 -1.63
C TRP A 311 -15.12 8.66 -0.67
N HIS A 312 -14.29 9.68 -0.80
CA HIS A 312 -13.23 9.99 0.15
C HIS A 312 -13.71 11.05 1.14
N LEU A 313 -13.62 10.72 2.42
CA LEU A 313 -13.92 11.62 3.53
C LEU A 313 -12.71 11.69 4.46
N PRO A 314 -12.27 12.90 4.87
CA PRO A 314 -11.18 13.01 5.83
C PRO A 314 -11.62 12.52 7.21
N LEU A 315 -10.94 11.52 7.75
CA LEU A 315 -11.33 10.82 8.99
C LEU A 315 -11.52 11.77 10.18
N GLU A 316 -10.60 12.72 10.35
CA GLU A 316 -10.57 13.59 11.54
C GLU A 316 -11.56 14.76 11.48
N THR A 317 -11.92 15.20 10.28
CA THR A 317 -12.72 16.43 10.09
C THR A 317 -14.10 16.19 9.48
N ALA A 318 -14.38 15.00 8.95
CA ALA A 318 -15.70 14.68 8.44
C ALA A 318 -16.73 14.62 9.58
N SER A 319 -17.84 15.33 9.42
CA SER A 319 -18.93 15.31 10.38
C SER A 319 -19.71 14.00 10.33
N LEU A 320 -20.41 13.68 11.41
CA LEU A 320 -21.33 12.55 11.50
C LEU A 320 -22.33 12.56 10.33
N ASP A 321 -22.92 13.71 10.02
CA ASP A 321 -23.89 13.84 8.93
C ASP A 321 -23.25 13.56 7.55
N GLN A 322 -22.06 14.07 7.29
CA GLN A 322 -21.35 13.81 6.02
C GLN A 322 -21.09 12.33 5.80
N VAL A 323 -20.62 11.62 6.82
CA VAL A 323 -20.36 10.18 6.72
C VAL A 323 -21.67 9.40 6.60
N THR A 324 -22.70 9.77 7.37
CA THR A 324 -24.02 9.14 7.29
C THR A 324 -24.64 9.29 5.89
N LEU A 325 -24.56 10.49 5.30
CA LEU A 325 -25.06 10.73 3.94
C LEU A 325 -24.26 9.93 2.90
N ALA A 326 -22.94 9.87 3.02
CA ALA A 326 -22.09 9.09 2.13
C ALA A 326 -22.42 7.60 2.21
N ILE A 327 -22.64 7.05 3.40
CA ILE A 327 -23.02 5.64 3.57
C ILE A 327 -24.37 5.37 2.91
N LYS A 328 -25.38 6.19 3.12
CA LYS A 328 -26.70 6.04 2.49
C LYS A 328 -26.62 6.11 0.96
N ALA A 329 -25.82 7.03 0.43
CA ALA A 329 -25.60 7.14 -1.02
C ALA A 329 -24.86 5.89 -1.55
N MET A 330 -23.85 5.40 -0.84
CA MET A 330 -23.12 4.18 -1.21
C MET A 330 -24.04 2.95 -1.21
N GLU A 331 -24.93 2.81 -0.25
CA GLU A 331 -25.92 1.71 -0.24
C GLU A 331 -26.77 1.67 -1.52
N ALA A 332 -27.18 2.84 -2.00
CA ALA A 332 -27.99 2.96 -3.21
C ALA A 332 -27.19 2.72 -4.49
N GLU A 333 -25.90 3.08 -4.50
CA GLU A 333 -25.11 3.13 -5.73
C GLU A 333 -24.07 2.01 -5.84
N ALA A 334 -23.72 1.30 -4.75
CA ALA A 334 -22.60 0.34 -4.71
C ALA A 334 -22.63 -0.68 -5.85
N LEU A 335 -23.80 -1.23 -6.17
CA LEU A 335 -23.93 -2.24 -7.23
C LEU A 335 -23.62 -1.64 -8.62
N GLY A 336 -24.06 -0.40 -8.89
CA GLY A 336 -23.75 0.30 -10.15
C GLY A 336 -22.30 0.71 -10.29
N LEU A 337 -21.60 0.93 -9.16
CA LEU A 337 -20.18 1.34 -9.16
C LEU A 337 -19.20 0.20 -9.42
N ARG A 338 -19.60 -1.06 -9.23
CA ARG A 338 -18.70 -2.22 -9.28
C ARG A 338 -17.97 -2.37 -10.60
N GLU A 339 -18.70 -2.27 -11.70
CA GLU A 339 -18.12 -2.41 -13.05
C GLU A 339 -17.16 -1.26 -13.37
N ASP A 340 -17.53 -0.03 -13.01
CA ASP A 340 -16.67 1.14 -13.22
C ASP A 340 -15.37 1.04 -12.41
N VAL A 341 -15.46 0.76 -11.12
CA VAL A 341 -14.29 0.56 -10.24
C VAL A 341 -13.39 -0.54 -10.79
N HIS A 342 -13.96 -1.68 -11.17
CA HIS A 342 -13.21 -2.80 -11.71
C HIS A 342 -12.54 -2.48 -13.05
N ALA A 343 -13.26 -1.81 -13.96
CA ALA A 343 -12.70 -1.40 -15.26
C ALA A 343 -11.50 -0.47 -15.11
N ARG A 344 -11.57 0.47 -14.15
CA ARG A 344 -10.44 1.37 -13.83
C ARG A 344 -9.24 0.61 -13.26
N MET A 345 -9.49 -0.35 -12.38
CA MET A 345 -8.42 -1.19 -11.83
C MET A 345 -7.79 -2.09 -12.89
N LEU A 346 -8.56 -2.63 -13.85
CA LEU A 346 -8.04 -3.36 -15.00
C LEU A 346 -7.17 -2.47 -15.91
N ALA A 347 -7.58 -1.23 -16.13
CA ALA A 347 -6.78 -0.27 -16.89
C ALA A 347 -5.42 -0.02 -16.19
N TYR A 348 -5.41 0.15 -14.87
CA TYR A 348 -4.17 0.29 -14.12
C TYR A 348 -3.33 -0.98 -14.11
N ARG A 349 -3.93 -2.16 -14.01
CA ARG A 349 -3.19 -3.44 -14.19
C ARG A 349 -2.43 -3.45 -15.51
N GLY A 350 -3.09 -3.03 -16.60
CA GLY A 350 -2.45 -2.92 -17.91
C GLY A 350 -1.32 -1.89 -17.94
N GLN A 351 -1.52 -0.71 -17.35
CA GLN A 351 -0.51 0.36 -17.31
C GLN A 351 0.72 -0.04 -16.49
N VAL A 352 0.54 -0.59 -15.29
CA VAL A 352 1.64 -1.09 -14.44
C VAL A 352 2.41 -2.19 -15.16
N GLY A 353 1.71 -3.13 -15.82
CA GLY A 353 2.33 -4.22 -16.59
C GLY A 353 3.15 -3.71 -17.77
N ALA A 354 2.60 -2.81 -18.57
CA ALA A 354 3.31 -2.21 -19.71
C ALA A 354 4.55 -1.40 -19.24
N TYR A 355 4.41 -0.64 -18.16
CA TYR A 355 5.52 0.09 -17.59
C TYR A 355 6.63 -0.85 -17.08
N ALA A 356 6.27 -1.87 -16.30
CA ALA A 356 7.23 -2.85 -15.79
C ALA A 356 8.01 -3.54 -16.90
N ALA A 357 7.35 -3.93 -17.99
CA ALA A 357 7.98 -4.53 -19.15
C ALA A 357 8.99 -3.59 -19.83
N ARG A 358 8.64 -2.29 -20.00
CA ARG A 358 9.58 -1.29 -20.56
C ARG A 358 10.83 -1.12 -19.68
N MET A 359 10.68 -1.15 -18.38
CA MET A 359 11.79 -0.92 -17.44
C MET A 359 12.86 -2.01 -17.48
N VAL A 360 12.53 -3.25 -17.82
CA VAL A 360 13.53 -4.32 -17.94
C VAL A 360 14.05 -4.52 -19.36
N ALA A 361 13.33 -4.02 -20.36
CA ALA A 361 13.76 -4.10 -21.76
C ALA A 361 14.75 -2.99 -22.16
N SER A 362 14.76 -1.88 -21.46
CA SER A 362 15.66 -0.73 -21.66
C SER A 362 16.94 -0.88 -20.85
#